data_92c35290cad85ba99d6870bcaa4d1e30
#
_entry.id   92c35290cad85ba99d6870bcaa4d1e30
#
_cell.length_a   1.000
_cell.length_b   1.000
_cell.length_c   1.000
_cell.angle_alpha   90.00
_cell.angle_beta   90.00
_cell.angle_gamma   90.00
#
_symmetry.space_group_name_H-M   'P 1'
#
loop_
_entity.id
_entity.type
_entity.pdbx_description
1 polymer ?
#
loop_
_entity_poly.entity_id
_entity_poly.type
_entity_poly.pdbx_seq_one_letter_code
_entity_poly.pdbx_strand_id
1 'polypeptide(L)'
;MSSLLTIKAGAQAMRVLRTRGLQLDDVDVVPGASGGAKWLVLGGIDRYLFGEFLQGPRTRPLHLIGSSIGSWRMACLAQRDPVAALARGHHGYIYGQGYSPKPSTAEVTRILSLVLDDMLGPTGVAEILSHPTFRVHVITAEGRGLAASDRRLALATSLGLAAAANLVARRTLALHFRRCVFHSAGDATPFAHLTDLPTRHRALTRENLRAALLASGSIPLLMDGVRIPGVDGTYWDGGVLDYHLDMDLGDGTGIVLYPHFYDFFVPGWFDKAIPWRRAGSGNFAHTVLIAPSRAWVRGLPGGKIPDRRDFYDLSPVQRAARWQAVLDASAALGEELRDLVSTGRMAAVARPF
;
A
#
# COMPACT_ATOMS: atom_id res chain seq x y z
N MET A 1 6.16 -30.29 -2.58
CA MET A 1 6.16 -29.07 -3.43
C MET A 1 6.70 -27.91 -2.63
N SER A 2 7.49 -27.01 -3.20
CA SER A 2 7.92 -25.80 -2.49
C SER A 2 6.72 -24.87 -2.30
N SER A 3 6.58 -24.24 -1.13
CA SER A 3 5.51 -23.29 -0.84
C SER A 3 5.53 -22.12 -1.84
N LEU A 4 4.36 -21.72 -2.33
CA LEU A 4 4.19 -20.54 -3.20
C LEU A 4 4.32 -19.25 -2.38
N LEU A 5 4.05 -19.34 -1.08
CA LEU A 5 4.11 -18.22 -0.14
C LEU A 5 5.38 -18.26 0.72
N THR A 6 5.85 -17.09 1.10
CA THR A 6 6.76 -16.85 2.21
C THR A 6 5.98 -16.15 3.32
N ILE A 7 5.92 -16.78 4.51
CA ILE A 7 5.26 -16.21 5.66
C ILE A 7 6.29 -15.92 6.73
N LYS A 8 6.28 -14.68 7.25
CA LYS A 8 7.10 -14.29 8.40
C LYS A 8 6.19 -13.75 9.50
N ALA A 9 6.57 -14.02 10.74
CA ALA A 9 5.82 -13.52 11.89
C ALA A 9 6.74 -12.95 12.95
N GLY A 10 6.38 -11.79 13.48
CA GLY A 10 6.99 -11.22 14.66
C GLY A 10 6.71 -12.05 15.91
N ALA A 11 7.46 -11.81 16.97
CA ALA A 11 7.41 -12.66 18.16
C ALA A 11 6.00 -12.75 18.80
N GLN A 12 5.26 -11.64 18.82
CA GLN A 12 3.89 -11.60 19.37
C GLN A 12 2.91 -12.32 18.44
N ALA A 13 2.96 -12.01 17.14
CA ALA A 13 2.13 -12.66 16.13
C ALA A 13 2.38 -14.18 16.10
N MET A 14 3.63 -14.62 16.19
CA MET A 14 3.97 -16.04 16.23
C MET A 14 3.36 -16.76 17.44
N ARG A 15 3.29 -16.10 18.60
CA ARG A 15 2.63 -16.67 19.78
C ARG A 15 1.14 -16.91 19.51
N VAL A 16 0.45 -15.93 18.95
CA VAL A 16 -0.97 -16.07 18.60
C VAL A 16 -1.17 -17.21 17.60
N LEU A 17 -0.38 -17.24 16.51
CA LEU A 17 -0.47 -18.29 15.49
C LEU A 17 -0.26 -19.70 16.06
N ARG A 18 0.65 -19.87 17.02
CA ARG A 18 0.93 -21.17 17.67
C ARG A 18 -0.16 -21.61 18.62
N THR A 19 -0.84 -20.67 19.28
CA THR A 19 -1.85 -20.97 20.29
C THR A 19 -3.19 -21.36 19.68
N ARG A 20 -3.64 -20.65 18.62
CA ARG A 20 -4.99 -20.83 18.08
C ARG A 20 -5.11 -20.66 16.56
N GLY A 21 -3.99 -20.54 15.84
CA GLY A 21 -3.98 -20.20 14.42
C GLY A 21 -4.34 -18.73 14.21
N LEU A 22 -4.53 -18.34 12.95
CA LEU A 22 -4.99 -17.00 12.57
C LEU A 22 -6.53 -16.96 12.59
N GLN A 23 -7.09 -16.13 13.45
CA GLN A 23 -8.53 -15.92 13.55
C GLN A 23 -8.91 -14.51 13.04
N LEU A 24 -10.14 -14.34 12.54
CA LEU A 24 -10.68 -13.08 12.07
C LEU A 24 -10.49 -11.95 13.09
N ASP A 25 -10.87 -12.18 14.34
CA ASP A 25 -10.84 -11.19 15.42
C ASP A 25 -9.43 -10.88 15.94
N ASP A 26 -8.42 -11.65 15.51
CA ASP A 26 -7.03 -11.33 15.83
C ASP A 26 -6.48 -10.18 14.98
N VAL A 27 -7.06 -9.94 13.78
CA VAL A 27 -6.52 -8.95 12.83
C VAL A 27 -7.06 -7.56 13.13
N ASP A 28 -6.22 -6.64 13.54
CA ASP A 28 -6.60 -5.24 13.81
C ASP A 28 -6.17 -4.28 12.69
N VAL A 29 -5.08 -4.60 11.98
CA VAL A 29 -4.54 -3.73 10.94
C VAL A 29 -4.16 -4.53 9.70
N VAL A 30 -4.50 -3.99 8.51
CA VAL A 30 -3.98 -4.47 7.22
C VAL A 30 -3.27 -3.32 6.51
N PRO A 31 -1.94 -3.39 6.37
CA PRO A 31 -1.18 -2.38 5.65
C PRO A 31 -1.17 -2.60 4.13
N GLY A 32 -1.07 -1.49 3.38
CA GLY A 32 -0.89 -1.46 1.94
C GLY A 32 0.37 -0.71 1.53
N ALA A 33 1.39 -1.43 1.09
CA ALA A 33 2.66 -0.86 0.65
C ALA A 33 2.56 -0.09 -0.68
N SER A 34 3.38 0.94 -0.84
CA SER A 34 3.66 1.57 -2.13
C SER A 34 4.39 0.60 -3.05
N GLY A 35 4.14 0.65 -4.35
CA GLY A 35 4.84 -0.28 -5.25
C GLY A 35 4.43 -0.20 -6.72
N GLY A 36 3.47 0.65 -7.08
CA GLY A 36 2.92 0.69 -8.43
C GLY A 36 2.39 -0.69 -8.83
N ALA A 37 2.69 -1.18 -10.03
CA ALA A 37 2.17 -2.44 -10.57
C ALA A 37 2.46 -3.70 -9.71
N LYS A 38 3.34 -3.60 -8.71
CA LYS A 38 3.66 -4.74 -7.84
C LYS A 38 2.44 -5.31 -7.09
N TRP A 39 1.43 -4.48 -6.82
CA TRP A 39 0.23 -4.91 -6.12
C TRP A 39 -0.56 -6.01 -6.84
N LEU A 40 -0.38 -6.14 -8.16
CA LEU A 40 -1.07 -7.14 -8.98
C LEU A 40 -0.80 -8.59 -8.51
N VAL A 41 0.38 -8.87 -7.94
CA VAL A 41 0.68 -10.21 -7.39
C VAL A 41 -0.13 -10.54 -6.14
N LEU A 42 -0.78 -9.56 -5.53
CA LEU A 42 -1.59 -9.74 -4.32
C LEU A 42 -3.06 -10.03 -4.63
N GLY A 43 -3.47 -9.98 -5.91
CA GLY A 43 -4.89 -10.09 -6.29
C GLY A 43 -5.59 -11.35 -5.78
N GLY A 44 -4.93 -12.51 -5.80
CA GLY A 44 -5.47 -13.75 -5.25
C GLY A 44 -5.56 -13.74 -3.72
N ILE A 45 -4.52 -13.24 -3.06
CA ILE A 45 -4.48 -13.08 -1.60
C ILE A 45 -5.60 -12.14 -1.13
N ASP A 46 -5.74 -10.99 -1.80
CA ASP A 46 -6.76 -9.98 -1.46
C ASP A 46 -8.18 -10.53 -1.64
N ARG A 47 -8.40 -11.27 -2.73
CA ARG A 47 -9.70 -11.91 -3.00
C ARG A 47 -10.09 -12.88 -1.89
N TYR A 48 -9.15 -13.70 -1.40
CA TYR A 48 -9.40 -14.57 -0.26
C TYR A 48 -9.62 -13.79 1.03
N LEU A 49 -8.70 -12.88 1.36
CA LEU A 49 -8.77 -12.16 2.63
C LEU A 49 -10.05 -11.31 2.74
N PHE A 50 -10.36 -10.53 1.72
CA PHE A 50 -11.45 -9.56 1.77
C PHE A 50 -12.75 -10.05 1.13
N GLY A 51 -12.71 -11.11 0.33
CA GLY A 51 -13.92 -11.76 -0.18
C GLY A 51 -14.46 -12.85 0.75
N GLU A 52 -13.62 -13.40 1.64
CA GLU A 52 -13.98 -14.53 2.48
C GLU A 52 -13.56 -14.34 3.94
N PHE A 53 -12.25 -14.36 4.24
CA PHE A 53 -11.73 -14.47 5.59
C PHE A 53 -12.11 -13.29 6.50
N LEU A 54 -12.06 -12.04 6.01
CA LEU A 54 -12.33 -10.83 6.79
C LEU A 54 -13.79 -10.36 6.72
N GLN A 55 -14.70 -11.14 6.11
CA GLN A 55 -16.12 -10.80 5.95
C GLN A 55 -17.01 -11.17 7.13
N GLY A 56 -16.49 -11.89 8.13
CA GLY A 56 -17.26 -12.27 9.31
C GLY A 56 -17.61 -11.07 10.22
N PRO A 57 -18.56 -11.25 11.15
CA PRO A 57 -18.88 -10.24 12.15
C PRO A 57 -17.66 -9.96 13.03
N ARG A 58 -17.42 -8.68 13.33
CA ARG A 58 -16.29 -8.22 14.13
C ARG A 58 -16.76 -7.37 15.30
N THR A 59 -16.08 -7.52 16.42
CA THR A 59 -16.32 -6.71 17.61
C THR A 59 -15.50 -5.44 17.65
N ARG A 60 -14.38 -5.39 16.89
CA ARG A 60 -13.47 -4.25 16.80
C ARG A 60 -13.31 -3.78 15.35
N PRO A 61 -13.04 -2.48 15.13
CA PRO A 61 -12.71 -1.97 13.79
C PRO A 61 -11.48 -2.67 13.21
N LEU A 62 -11.47 -2.84 11.88
CA LEU A 62 -10.30 -3.22 11.11
C LEU A 62 -9.72 -1.97 10.44
N HIS A 63 -8.46 -1.66 10.72
CA HIS A 63 -7.77 -0.50 10.19
C HIS A 63 -7.01 -0.86 8.91
N LEU A 64 -7.39 -0.23 7.80
CA LEU A 64 -6.75 -0.39 6.50
C LEU A 64 -5.87 0.83 6.25
N ILE A 65 -4.55 0.71 6.40
CA ILE A 65 -3.62 1.83 6.23
C ILE A 65 -2.77 1.63 4.98
N GLY A 66 -2.70 2.64 4.11
CA GLY A 66 -1.99 2.51 2.85
C GLY A 66 -1.22 3.75 2.42
N SER A 67 -0.23 3.53 1.57
CA SER A 67 0.58 4.55 0.92
C SER A 67 0.63 4.29 -0.59
N SER A 68 0.50 5.33 -1.42
CA SER A 68 0.51 5.21 -2.89
C SER A 68 -0.55 4.21 -3.40
N ILE A 69 -0.20 3.29 -4.29
CA ILE A 69 -1.11 2.23 -4.76
C ILE A 69 -1.66 1.39 -3.60
N GLY A 70 -0.94 1.29 -2.48
CA GLY A 70 -1.42 0.62 -1.29
C GLY A 70 -2.66 1.29 -0.71
N SER A 71 -2.75 2.63 -0.72
CA SER A 71 -3.95 3.35 -0.27
C SER A 71 -5.14 3.13 -1.24
N TRP A 72 -4.88 3.07 -2.55
CA TRP A 72 -5.91 2.76 -3.55
C TRP A 72 -6.46 1.34 -3.37
N ARG A 73 -5.55 0.38 -3.14
CA ARG A 73 -5.90 -0.99 -2.80
C ARG A 73 -6.77 -1.05 -1.54
N MET A 74 -6.39 -0.35 -0.46
CA MET A 74 -7.20 -0.29 0.77
C MET A 74 -8.57 0.35 0.53
N ALA A 75 -8.66 1.35 -0.35
CA ALA A 75 -9.93 1.96 -0.74
C ALA A 75 -10.84 0.99 -1.52
N CYS A 76 -10.28 0.11 -2.39
CA CYS A 76 -11.07 -0.95 -3.02
C CYS A 76 -11.61 -1.93 -1.97
N LEU A 77 -10.74 -2.35 -1.04
CA LEU A 77 -11.05 -3.35 -0.02
C LEU A 77 -12.07 -2.88 1.02
N ALA A 78 -12.23 -1.56 1.18
CA ALA A 78 -13.21 -0.95 2.07
C ALA A 78 -14.56 -0.64 1.40
N GLN A 79 -14.79 -1.06 0.16
CA GLN A 79 -16.09 -0.96 -0.49
C GLN A 79 -16.99 -2.13 -0.09
N ARG A 80 -18.30 -1.99 -0.32
CA ARG A 80 -19.31 -3.00 0.04
C ARG A 80 -19.02 -4.35 -0.62
N ASP A 81 -18.59 -4.35 -1.88
CA ASP A 81 -18.13 -5.52 -2.60
C ASP A 81 -16.64 -5.34 -2.94
N PRO A 82 -15.73 -5.76 -2.05
CA PRO A 82 -14.30 -5.58 -2.25
C PRO A 82 -13.76 -6.37 -3.45
N VAL A 83 -14.37 -7.50 -3.78
CA VAL A 83 -13.95 -8.32 -4.93
C VAL A 83 -14.27 -7.62 -6.24
N ALA A 84 -15.47 -7.07 -6.39
CA ALA A 84 -15.85 -6.28 -7.55
C ALA A 84 -15.03 -4.99 -7.65
N ALA A 85 -14.77 -4.30 -6.54
CA ALA A 85 -13.93 -3.10 -6.51
C ALA A 85 -12.47 -3.40 -6.92
N LEU A 86 -11.88 -4.50 -6.42
CA LEU A 86 -10.56 -4.96 -6.86
C LEU A 86 -10.55 -5.30 -8.35
N ALA A 87 -11.58 -5.95 -8.88
CA ALA A 87 -11.66 -6.28 -10.30
C ALA A 87 -11.67 -5.02 -11.17
N ARG A 88 -12.45 -3.99 -10.80
CA ARG A 88 -12.41 -2.67 -11.48
C ARG A 88 -11.03 -2.03 -11.39
N GLY A 89 -10.43 -2.06 -10.18
CA GLY A 89 -9.09 -1.53 -9.96
C GLY A 89 -8.02 -2.22 -10.79
N HIS A 90 -8.00 -3.54 -10.83
CA HIS A 90 -7.07 -4.31 -11.65
C HIS A 90 -7.26 -4.01 -13.13
N HIS A 91 -8.51 -4.00 -13.62
CA HIS A 91 -8.81 -3.68 -15.02
C HIS A 91 -8.31 -2.28 -15.40
N GLY A 92 -8.72 -1.25 -14.65
CA GLY A 92 -8.29 0.13 -14.90
C GLY A 92 -6.77 0.29 -14.82
N TYR A 93 -6.12 -0.38 -13.85
CA TYR A 93 -4.67 -0.29 -13.70
C TYR A 93 -3.90 -1.00 -14.83
N ILE A 94 -4.39 -2.13 -15.33
CA ILE A 94 -3.74 -2.90 -16.40
C ILE A 94 -3.98 -2.25 -17.76
N TYR A 95 -5.23 -1.86 -18.07
CA TYR A 95 -5.65 -1.45 -19.40
C TYR A 95 -5.86 0.08 -19.54
N GLY A 96 -6.11 0.80 -18.45
CA GLY A 96 -6.38 2.23 -18.47
C GLY A 96 -5.16 3.13 -18.61
N GLN A 97 -3.94 2.59 -18.54
CA GLN A 97 -2.69 3.37 -18.56
C GLN A 97 -2.08 3.47 -19.97
N GLY A 98 -2.78 4.14 -20.88
CA GLY A 98 -2.29 4.50 -22.21
C GLY A 98 -1.70 5.90 -22.21
N TYR A 99 -0.39 6.03 -22.36
CA TYR A 99 0.33 7.30 -22.35
C TYR A 99 0.89 7.63 -23.73
N SER A 100 1.05 8.94 -24.03
CA SER A 100 1.84 9.40 -25.15
C SER A 100 3.32 8.98 -24.99
N PRO A 101 4.14 8.97 -26.07
CA PRO A 101 5.55 8.56 -25.97
C PRO A 101 6.40 9.37 -24.98
N LYS A 102 6.02 10.62 -24.71
CA LYS A 102 6.66 11.53 -23.75
C LYS A 102 5.56 12.25 -22.96
N PRO A 103 4.91 11.55 -22.01
CA PRO A 103 3.76 12.11 -21.31
C PRO A 103 4.18 13.27 -20.42
N SER A 104 3.38 14.32 -20.39
CA SER A 104 3.49 15.39 -19.41
C SER A 104 3.00 14.92 -18.04
N THR A 105 3.39 15.62 -16.97
CA THR A 105 2.88 15.34 -15.62
C THR A 105 1.36 15.45 -15.55
N ALA A 106 0.80 16.45 -16.25
CA ALA A 106 -0.65 16.64 -16.35
C ALA A 106 -1.35 15.46 -17.07
N GLU A 107 -0.75 14.91 -18.13
CA GLU A 107 -1.30 13.74 -18.82
C GLU A 107 -1.31 12.52 -17.88
N VAL A 108 -0.20 12.24 -17.19
CA VAL A 108 -0.11 11.12 -16.27
C VAL A 108 -1.10 11.28 -15.11
N THR A 109 -1.19 12.49 -14.55
CA THR A 109 -2.14 12.81 -13.48
C THR A 109 -3.58 12.58 -13.92
N ARG A 110 -3.95 13.07 -15.12
CA ARG A 110 -5.30 12.89 -15.66
C ARG A 110 -5.65 11.43 -15.89
N ILE A 111 -4.74 10.64 -16.48
CA ILE A 111 -4.99 9.22 -16.75
C ILE A 111 -5.13 8.43 -15.45
N LEU A 112 -4.24 8.62 -14.49
CA LEU A 112 -4.32 7.94 -13.19
C LEU A 112 -5.53 8.42 -12.36
N SER A 113 -5.98 9.67 -12.57
CA SER A 113 -7.23 10.16 -11.98
C SER A 113 -8.45 9.39 -12.49
N LEU A 114 -8.50 9.07 -13.78
CA LEU A 114 -9.56 8.24 -14.37
C LEU A 114 -9.50 6.80 -13.85
N VAL A 115 -8.32 6.22 -13.75
CA VAL A 115 -8.15 4.88 -13.14
C VAL A 115 -8.65 4.86 -11.70
N LEU A 116 -8.35 5.91 -10.93
CA LEU A 116 -8.86 6.03 -9.54
C LEU A 116 -10.40 6.16 -9.51
N ASP A 117 -10.98 6.91 -10.44
CA ASP A 117 -12.44 7.05 -10.55
C ASP A 117 -13.11 5.71 -10.86
N ASP A 118 -12.55 4.91 -11.76
CA ASP A 118 -13.02 3.56 -12.05
C ASP A 118 -12.92 2.64 -10.82
N MET A 119 -11.81 2.73 -10.07
CA MET A 119 -11.63 1.97 -8.84
C MET A 119 -12.67 2.30 -7.78
N LEU A 120 -12.95 3.58 -7.59
CA LEU A 120 -13.95 4.04 -6.62
C LEU A 120 -15.38 3.73 -7.09
N GLY A 121 -15.64 3.82 -8.38
CA GLY A 121 -17.00 3.71 -8.92
C GLY A 121 -17.93 4.80 -8.35
N PRO A 122 -19.22 4.74 -8.66
CA PRO A 122 -20.16 5.81 -8.31
C PRO A 122 -20.44 5.91 -6.80
N THR A 123 -20.28 4.85 -6.04
CA THR A 123 -20.69 4.75 -4.62
C THR A 123 -19.52 4.57 -3.66
N GLY A 124 -18.33 4.24 -4.15
CA GLY A 124 -17.18 3.83 -3.32
C GLY A 124 -16.79 4.87 -2.26
N VAL A 125 -16.85 6.17 -2.58
CA VAL A 125 -16.55 7.23 -1.58
C VAL A 125 -17.53 7.13 -0.39
N ALA A 126 -18.82 6.97 -0.65
CA ALA A 126 -19.82 6.86 0.39
C ALA A 126 -19.67 5.54 1.17
N GLU A 127 -19.42 4.44 0.47
CA GLU A 127 -19.23 3.12 1.07
C GLU A 127 -18.01 3.07 2.01
N ILE A 128 -16.87 3.63 1.58
CA ILE A 128 -15.64 3.72 2.40
C ILE A 128 -15.89 4.52 3.67
N LEU A 129 -16.54 5.68 3.56
CA LEU A 129 -16.77 6.56 4.70
C LEU A 129 -17.79 6.01 5.69
N SER A 130 -18.76 5.23 5.23
CA SER A 130 -19.83 4.65 6.05
C SER A 130 -19.62 3.17 6.38
N HIS A 131 -18.44 2.60 6.06
CA HIS A 131 -18.22 1.17 6.29
C HIS A 131 -18.38 0.83 7.78
N PRO A 132 -19.19 -0.18 8.13
CA PRO A 132 -19.52 -0.45 9.54
C PRO A 132 -18.31 -0.81 10.39
N THR A 133 -17.34 -1.53 9.82
CA THR A 133 -16.19 -2.08 10.55
C THR A 133 -14.83 -1.62 10.03
N PHE A 134 -14.67 -1.34 8.74
CA PHE A 134 -13.36 -0.97 8.18
C PHE A 134 -13.12 0.53 8.32
N ARG A 135 -11.89 0.90 8.65
CA ARG A 135 -11.43 2.29 8.79
C ARG A 135 -10.22 2.50 7.89
N VAL A 136 -10.38 3.35 6.89
CA VAL A 136 -9.33 3.63 5.91
C VAL A 136 -8.42 4.75 6.39
N HIS A 137 -7.11 4.56 6.22
CA HIS A 137 -6.07 5.53 6.53
C HIS A 137 -5.18 5.71 5.29
N VAL A 138 -5.17 6.91 4.73
CA VAL A 138 -4.45 7.28 3.51
C VAL A 138 -3.23 8.10 3.89
N ILE A 139 -2.03 7.57 3.65
CA ILE A 139 -0.77 8.28 3.89
C ILE A 139 -0.42 9.12 2.67
N THR A 140 -0.11 10.40 2.90
CA THR A 140 0.41 11.34 1.91
C THR A 140 1.64 12.06 2.46
N ALA A 141 2.48 12.60 1.58
CA ALA A 141 3.60 13.47 1.93
C ALA A 141 3.25 14.93 1.63
N GLU A 142 2.98 15.73 2.67
CA GLU A 142 2.80 17.18 2.54
C GLU A 142 4.16 17.84 2.25
N GLY A 143 4.28 18.51 1.11
CA GLY A 143 5.50 19.22 0.73
C GLY A 143 5.76 20.43 1.60
N ARG A 144 7.03 20.68 1.95
CA ARG A 144 7.50 21.83 2.73
C ARG A 144 8.56 22.61 1.95
N GLY A 145 8.58 23.92 2.10
CA GLY A 145 9.56 24.78 1.41
C GLY A 145 9.52 24.56 -0.12
N LEU A 146 10.63 24.20 -0.72
CA LEU A 146 10.73 23.94 -2.16
C LEU A 146 9.89 22.75 -2.63
N ALA A 147 9.63 21.76 -1.78
CA ALA A 147 8.77 20.64 -2.09
C ALA A 147 7.26 20.97 -2.15
N ALA A 148 6.87 22.11 -1.59
CA ALA A 148 5.50 22.63 -1.70
C ALA A 148 5.23 23.36 -3.02
N SER A 149 6.28 23.59 -3.83
CA SER A 149 6.21 24.34 -5.10
C SER A 149 5.76 23.45 -6.25
N ASP A 150 4.91 24.00 -7.12
CA ASP A 150 4.53 23.37 -8.40
C ASP A 150 5.62 23.53 -9.48
N ARG A 151 6.69 24.31 -9.20
CA ARG A 151 7.80 24.49 -10.13
C ARG A 151 8.70 23.27 -10.15
N ARG A 152 8.81 22.63 -11.31
CA ARG A 152 9.59 21.39 -11.50
C ARG A 152 11.02 21.48 -10.98
N LEU A 153 11.72 22.61 -11.21
CA LEU A 153 13.10 22.81 -10.77
C LEU A 153 13.19 22.88 -9.23
N ALA A 154 12.30 23.63 -8.58
CA ALA A 154 12.25 23.74 -7.12
C ALA A 154 11.99 22.36 -6.47
N LEU A 155 11.02 21.62 -7.00
CA LEU A 155 10.71 20.26 -6.55
C LEU A 155 11.92 19.33 -6.74
N ALA A 156 12.56 19.34 -7.91
CA ALA A 156 13.73 18.51 -8.20
C ALA A 156 14.91 18.82 -7.25
N THR A 157 15.16 20.12 -6.99
CA THR A 157 16.16 20.56 -6.01
C THR A 157 15.85 20.04 -4.62
N SER A 158 14.57 20.17 -4.18
CA SER A 158 14.16 19.64 -2.87
C SER A 158 14.35 18.14 -2.76
N LEU A 159 14.00 17.38 -3.79
CA LEU A 159 14.19 15.93 -3.82
C LEU A 159 15.68 15.54 -3.77
N GLY A 160 16.53 16.26 -4.50
CA GLY A 160 17.99 16.05 -4.46
C GLY A 160 18.57 16.30 -3.06
N LEU A 161 18.19 17.42 -2.42
CA LEU A 161 18.60 17.74 -1.06
C LEU A 161 18.05 16.72 -0.04
N ALA A 162 16.80 16.31 -0.19
CA ALA A 162 16.19 15.29 0.65
C ALA A 162 16.93 13.94 0.51
N ALA A 163 17.28 13.53 -0.71
CA ALA A 163 18.05 12.31 -0.95
C ALA A 163 19.43 12.37 -0.28
N ALA A 164 20.17 13.47 -0.44
CA ALA A 164 21.47 13.67 0.18
C ALA A 164 21.38 13.67 1.71
N ALA A 165 20.45 14.40 2.29
CA ALA A 165 20.24 14.45 3.73
C ALA A 165 19.78 13.09 4.29
N ASN A 166 18.95 12.33 3.54
CA ASN A 166 18.52 11.00 3.92
C ASN A 166 19.68 9.99 4.02
N LEU A 167 20.78 10.18 3.30
CA LEU A 167 21.96 9.32 3.47
C LEU A 167 22.49 9.36 4.92
N VAL A 168 22.39 10.51 5.56
CA VAL A 168 22.81 10.69 6.96
C VAL A 168 21.75 10.12 7.92
N ALA A 169 20.51 10.56 7.80
CA ALA A 169 19.44 10.09 8.68
C ALA A 169 18.05 10.29 8.04
N ARG A 170 17.17 9.27 8.13
CA ARG A 170 15.80 9.33 7.60
C ARG A 170 15.00 10.50 8.18
N ARG A 171 15.22 10.85 9.44
CA ARG A 171 14.53 11.98 10.10
C ARG A 171 14.73 13.34 9.41
N THR A 172 15.79 13.50 8.61
CA THR A 172 16.04 14.74 7.86
C THR A 172 15.03 14.99 6.74
N LEU A 173 14.32 13.95 6.29
CA LEU A 173 13.19 14.09 5.36
C LEU A 173 12.12 15.04 5.89
N ALA A 174 12.01 15.21 7.22
CA ALA A 174 11.11 16.15 7.88
C ALA A 174 11.35 17.63 7.50
N LEU A 175 12.52 17.97 6.98
CA LEU A 175 12.83 19.31 6.47
C LEU A 175 12.09 19.60 5.15
N HIS A 176 11.83 18.58 4.36
CA HIS A 176 11.26 18.67 3.02
C HIS A 176 9.81 18.21 2.93
N PHE A 177 9.42 17.29 3.81
CA PHE A 177 8.09 16.67 3.80
C PHE A 177 7.57 16.46 5.21
N ARG A 178 6.25 16.37 5.33
CA ARG A 178 5.54 15.98 6.54
C ARG A 178 4.59 14.85 6.21
N ARG A 179 4.55 13.80 7.02
CA ARG A 179 3.52 12.76 6.90
C ARG A 179 2.16 13.37 7.20
N CYS A 180 1.18 13.12 6.34
CA CYS A 180 -0.20 13.42 6.62
C CYS A 180 -1.03 12.14 6.44
N VAL A 181 -1.77 11.76 7.49
CA VAL A 181 -2.64 10.59 7.49
C VAL A 181 -4.08 11.07 7.48
N PHE A 182 -4.77 10.86 6.36
CA PHE A 182 -6.20 11.10 6.25
C PHE A 182 -6.94 9.82 6.64
N HIS A 183 -7.92 9.88 7.54
CA HIS A 183 -8.55 8.66 8.06
C HIS A 183 -10.06 8.78 8.26
N SER A 184 -10.78 7.68 8.13
CA SER A 184 -12.22 7.55 8.38
C SER A 184 -12.54 7.03 9.79
N ALA A 185 -11.58 7.09 10.72
CA ALA A 185 -11.69 6.53 12.06
C ALA A 185 -12.38 7.45 13.09
N GLY A 186 -12.94 8.59 12.67
CA GLY A 186 -13.43 9.59 13.60
C GLY A 186 -12.29 10.19 14.43
N ASP A 187 -12.50 10.45 15.72
CA ASP A 187 -11.51 11.12 16.59
C ASP A 187 -10.41 10.18 17.11
N ALA A 188 -10.58 8.88 17.01
CA ALA A 188 -9.65 7.88 17.56
C ALA A 188 -8.93 7.08 16.46
N THR A 189 -7.81 7.61 15.96
CA THR A 189 -6.91 6.82 15.13
C THR A 189 -5.91 6.04 15.99
N PRO A 190 -5.71 4.72 15.78
CA PRO A 190 -4.71 3.96 16.52
C PRO A 190 -3.27 4.37 16.18
N PHE A 191 -3.07 5.18 15.13
CA PHE A 191 -1.76 5.60 14.64
C PHE A 191 -1.31 6.98 15.15
N ALA A 192 -1.99 7.55 16.16
CA ALA A 192 -1.62 8.84 16.76
C ALA A 192 -0.25 8.80 17.45
N HIS A 193 0.21 7.62 17.86
CA HIS A 193 1.51 7.40 18.49
C HIS A 193 2.71 7.45 17.52
N LEU A 194 2.50 7.48 16.21
CA LEU A 194 3.57 7.51 15.22
C LEU A 194 4.30 8.87 15.26
N THR A 195 5.51 8.89 15.84
CA THR A 195 6.32 10.10 16.06
C THR A 195 7.71 10.03 15.41
N ASP A 196 8.02 8.97 14.69
CA ASP A 196 9.28 8.78 13.94
C ASP A 196 9.54 9.89 12.91
N LEU A 197 8.46 10.43 12.34
CA LEU A 197 8.41 11.63 11.50
C LEU A 197 7.29 12.57 11.96
N PRO A 198 7.42 13.89 11.74
CA PRO A 198 6.31 14.83 11.99
C PRO A 198 5.05 14.38 11.24
N THR A 199 4.00 14.06 11.96
CA THR A 199 2.76 13.52 11.42
C THR A 199 1.58 14.43 11.72
N ARG A 200 0.70 14.64 10.74
CA ARG A 200 -0.61 15.25 10.90
C ARG A 200 -1.71 14.23 10.63
N HIS A 201 -2.74 14.26 11.45
CA HIS A 201 -3.96 13.48 11.25
C HIS A 201 -5.09 14.38 10.75
N ARG A 202 -5.85 13.92 9.78
CA ARG A 202 -6.97 14.62 9.15
C ARG A 202 -8.13 13.66 8.93
N ALA A 203 -9.35 14.15 9.17
CA ALA A 203 -10.54 13.36 8.84
C ALA A 203 -10.70 13.22 7.32
N LEU A 204 -11.04 12.03 6.86
CA LEU A 204 -11.57 11.81 5.51
C LEU A 204 -13.02 12.27 5.47
N THR A 205 -13.35 13.02 4.43
CA THR A 205 -14.69 13.50 4.14
C THR A 205 -15.08 13.13 2.71
N ARG A 206 -16.34 13.32 2.35
CA ARG A 206 -16.81 13.12 0.98
C ARG A 206 -16.06 14.00 -0.04
N GLU A 207 -15.69 15.21 0.38
CA GLU A 207 -15.04 16.21 -0.47
C GLU A 207 -13.54 15.92 -0.68
N ASN A 208 -12.87 15.33 0.33
CA ASN A 208 -11.41 15.21 0.30
C ASN A 208 -10.89 13.79 0.03
N LEU A 209 -11.70 12.72 0.19
CA LEU A 209 -11.24 11.33 0.08
C LEU A 209 -10.59 11.04 -1.28
N ARG A 210 -11.28 11.41 -2.38
CA ARG A 210 -10.76 11.19 -3.73
C ARG A 210 -9.41 11.92 -3.95
N ALA A 211 -9.33 13.18 -3.52
CA ALA A 211 -8.12 13.98 -3.63
C ALA A 211 -6.98 13.44 -2.75
N ALA A 212 -7.29 12.95 -1.56
CA ALA A 212 -6.30 12.31 -0.66
C ALA A 212 -5.73 11.02 -1.28
N LEU A 213 -6.58 10.18 -1.89
CA LEU A 213 -6.14 8.99 -2.61
C LEU A 213 -5.26 9.36 -3.82
N LEU A 214 -5.67 10.34 -4.64
CA LEU A 214 -4.88 10.81 -5.77
C LEU A 214 -3.52 11.34 -5.29
N ALA A 215 -3.51 12.16 -4.24
CA ALA A 215 -2.29 12.70 -3.63
C ALA A 215 -1.36 11.59 -3.15
N SER A 216 -1.92 10.57 -2.49
CA SER A 216 -1.14 9.41 -2.03
C SER A 216 -0.42 8.68 -3.15
N GLY A 217 -0.94 8.72 -4.39
CA GLY A 217 -0.32 8.13 -5.58
C GLY A 217 0.45 9.13 -6.47
N SER A 218 0.47 10.43 -6.13
CA SER A 218 1.09 11.47 -6.98
C SER A 218 2.61 11.51 -6.81
N ILE A 219 3.29 10.74 -7.65
CA ILE A 219 4.75 10.60 -7.63
C ILE A 219 5.41 11.92 -8.08
N PRO A 220 6.28 12.53 -7.26
CA PRO A 220 6.98 13.75 -7.61
C PRO A 220 7.70 13.66 -8.96
N LEU A 221 7.66 14.71 -9.76
CA LEU A 221 8.22 14.85 -11.12
C LEU A 221 7.56 13.99 -12.21
N LEU A 222 6.76 12.99 -11.84
CA LEU A 222 6.00 12.16 -12.77
C LEU A 222 4.55 12.61 -12.87
N MET A 223 4.00 13.12 -11.78
CA MET A 223 2.63 13.63 -11.66
C MET A 223 2.64 15.04 -11.10
N ASP A 224 1.53 15.73 -11.17
CA ASP A 224 1.34 17.02 -10.55
C ASP A 224 1.11 16.86 -9.04
N GLY A 225 1.50 17.87 -8.26
CA GLY A 225 1.16 17.96 -6.83
C GLY A 225 -0.35 18.18 -6.64
N VAL A 226 -0.93 17.55 -5.63
CA VAL A 226 -2.37 17.62 -5.39
C VAL A 226 -2.69 18.60 -4.27
N ARG A 227 -3.69 19.44 -4.50
CA ARG A 227 -4.36 20.25 -3.47
C ARG A 227 -5.57 19.48 -2.96
N ILE A 228 -5.66 19.28 -1.65
CA ILE A 228 -6.74 18.50 -1.04
C ILE A 228 -7.76 19.46 -0.44
N PRO A 229 -9.06 19.35 -0.76
CA PRO A 229 -10.10 20.20 -0.17
C PRO A 229 -10.09 20.19 1.37
N GLY A 230 -10.23 21.36 1.96
CA GLY A 230 -10.28 21.54 3.42
C GLY A 230 -8.93 21.52 4.13
N VAL A 231 -7.81 21.42 3.41
CA VAL A 231 -6.46 21.50 3.97
C VAL A 231 -5.51 22.26 3.04
N ASP A 232 -4.62 23.05 3.63
CA ASP A 232 -3.61 23.79 2.89
C ASP A 232 -2.43 22.91 2.54
N GLY A 233 -1.69 23.30 1.51
CA GLY A 233 -0.45 22.66 1.10
C GLY A 233 -0.54 21.91 -0.22
N THR A 234 0.62 21.43 -0.69
CA THR A 234 0.76 20.54 -1.85
C THR A 234 1.12 19.15 -1.33
N TYR A 235 0.38 18.15 -1.79
CA TYR A 235 0.52 16.78 -1.33
C TYR A 235 1.06 15.88 -2.42
N TRP A 236 1.94 14.98 -2.04
CA TRP A 236 2.66 14.05 -2.88
C TRP A 236 2.47 12.60 -2.41
N ASP A 237 2.95 11.66 -3.23
CA ASP A 237 2.95 10.22 -2.93
C ASP A 237 3.49 9.93 -1.53
N GLY A 238 2.68 9.24 -0.74
CA GLY A 238 3.05 8.86 0.63
C GLY A 238 4.29 7.98 0.71
N GLY A 239 4.58 7.21 -0.36
CA GLY A 239 5.77 6.37 -0.45
C GLY A 239 7.10 7.14 -0.47
N VAL A 240 7.08 8.46 -0.70
CA VAL A 240 8.26 9.33 -0.50
C VAL A 240 8.80 9.15 0.91
N LEU A 241 7.92 9.11 1.91
CA LEU A 241 8.23 8.88 3.32
C LEU A 241 8.06 7.42 3.70
N ASP A 242 6.92 6.82 3.43
CA ASP A 242 6.50 5.51 3.93
C ASP A 242 6.26 4.55 2.77
N TYR A 243 7.36 4.00 2.20
CA TYR A 243 7.27 3.17 1.01
C TYR A 243 6.69 1.79 1.31
N HIS A 244 7.19 1.09 2.33
CA HIS A 244 6.68 -0.18 2.81
C HIS A 244 6.22 -0.11 4.28
N LEU A 245 5.77 1.05 4.75
CA LEU A 245 5.20 1.25 6.08
C LEU A 245 6.05 0.57 7.20
N ASP A 246 7.35 0.91 7.25
CA ASP A 246 8.25 0.48 8.32
C ASP A 246 7.99 1.32 9.58
N MET A 247 6.90 1.00 10.26
CA MET A 247 6.46 1.67 11.48
C MET A 247 5.72 0.68 12.37
N ASP A 248 5.67 0.93 13.66
CA ASP A 248 4.88 0.13 14.59
C ASP A 248 3.40 0.41 14.36
N LEU A 249 2.72 -0.52 13.71
CA LEU A 249 1.29 -0.44 13.42
C LEU A 249 0.45 -1.22 14.45
N GLY A 250 1.08 -1.91 15.39
CA GLY A 250 0.40 -2.64 16.45
C GLY A 250 0.02 -1.74 17.61
N ASP A 251 -1.19 -1.91 18.14
CA ASP A 251 -1.61 -1.29 19.41
C ASP A 251 -1.31 -2.16 20.65
N GLY A 252 -0.59 -3.27 20.42
CA GLY A 252 -0.20 -4.24 21.46
C GLY A 252 -1.17 -5.40 21.70
N THR A 253 -2.34 -5.45 21.06
CA THR A 253 -3.37 -6.47 21.32
C THR A 253 -3.67 -7.38 20.13
N GLY A 254 -3.58 -6.91 18.91
CA GLY A 254 -3.94 -7.66 17.71
C GLY A 254 -2.80 -7.88 16.73
N ILE A 255 -3.13 -8.54 15.62
CA ILE A 255 -2.21 -8.85 14.53
C ILE A 255 -2.29 -7.75 13.47
N VAL A 256 -1.11 -7.33 13.01
CA VAL A 256 -0.92 -6.59 11.76
C VAL A 256 -0.76 -7.63 10.64
N LEU A 257 -1.83 -7.89 9.89
CA LEU A 257 -1.80 -8.83 8.77
C LEU A 257 -1.33 -8.09 7.51
N TYR A 258 -0.11 -8.40 7.04
CA TYR A 258 0.55 -7.64 6.01
C TYR A 258 0.75 -8.44 4.71
N PRO A 259 -0.23 -8.53 3.81
CA PRO A 259 -0.01 -9.00 2.44
C PRO A 259 0.92 -8.03 1.70
N HIS A 260 2.08 -8.53 1.30
CA HIS A 260 3.16 -7.74 0.70
C HIS A 260 3.75 -8.45 -0.52
N PHE A 261 4.24 -7.70 -1.50
CA PHE A 261 4.82 -8.27 -2.72
C PHE A 261 6.29 -8.72 -2.56
N TYR A 262 6.94 -8.40 -1.44
CA TYR A 262 8.30 -8.84 -1.08
C TYR A 262 8.34 -9.45 0.31
N ASP A 263 9.33 -10.31 0.55
CA ASP A 263 9.62 -10.90 1.86
C ASP A 263 10.51 -10.01 2.76
N PHE A 264 10.63 -8.71 2.39
CA PHE A 264 11.42 -7.69 3.10
C PHE A 264 10.79 -6.29 2.92
N PHE A 265 11.18 -5.36 3.79
CA PHE A 265 10.69 -3.99 3.76
C PHE A 265 11.78 -3.00 3.35
N VAL A 266 11.36 -1.91 2.69
CA VAL A 266 12.15 -0.73 2.37
C VAL A 266 11.45 0.47 3.00
N PRO A 267 12.03 1.18 3.98
CA PRO A 267 11.32 2.20 4.76
C PRO A 267 10.72 3.32 3.91
N GLY A 268 11.53 3.99 3.09
CA GLY A 268 11.12 5.10 2.25
C GLY A 268 11.58 4.95 0.80
N TRP A 269 11.03 5.78 -0.08
CA TRP A 269 11.42 5.76 -1.50
C TRP A 269 12.91 6.04 -1.72
N PHE A 270 13.48 6.96 -0.94
CA PHE A 270 14.91 7.29 -0.97
C PHE A 270 15.81 6.18 -0.46
N ASP A 271 15.26 5.24 0.32
CA ASP A 271 16.03 4.14 0.92
C ASP A 271 16.25 2.95 -0.02
N LYS A 272 15.61 2.94 -1.20
CA LYS A 272 15.73 1.85 -2.20
C LYS A 272 17.16 1.57 -2.61
N ALA A 273 17.97 2.62 -2.76
CA ALA A 273 19.36 2.53 -3.17
C ALA A 273 20.34 2.42 -1.98
N ILE A 274 19.83 2.33 -0.75
CA ILE A 274 20.65 2.28 0.48
C ILE A 274 20.58 0.86 1.07
N PRO A 275 21.52 -0.06 0.72
CA PRO A 275 21.41 -1.47 1.11
C PRO A 275 21.44 -1.71 2.62
N TRP A 276 22.17 -0.88 3.36
CA TRP A 276 22.28 -0.99 4.82
C TRP A 276 21.06 -0.44 5.57
N ARG A 277 20.20 0.33 4.91
CA ARG A 277 18.96 0.84 5.51
C ARG A 277 17.81 -0.08 5.15
N ARG A 278 17.77 -1.20 5.84
CA ARG A 278 16.61 -2.11 5.81
C ARG A 278 15.81 -1.94 7.07
N ALA A 279 14.51 -2.18 6.97
CA ALA A 279 13.65 -2.23 8.14
C ALA A 279 14.14 -3.32 9.10
N GLY A 280 14.28 -2.95 10.35
CA GLY A 280 14.58 -3.90 11.43
C GLY A 280 13.33 -4.63 11.89
N SER A 281 13.50 -5.72 12.66
CA SER A 281 12.38 -6.48 13.21
C SER A 281 11.62 -5.75 14.33
N GLY A 282 12.12 -4.60 14.82
CA GLY A 282 11.57 -3.88 15.98
C GLY A 282 10.10 -3.46 15.79
N ASN A 283 9.74 -2.97 14.62
CA ASN A 283 8.38 -2.50 14.31
C ASN A 283 7.39 -3.64 13.97
N PHE A 284 7.85 -4.89 13.89
CA PHE A 284 7.06 -5.98 13.34
C PHE A 284 6.69 -7.06 14.37
N ALA A 285 6.77 -6.76 15.67
CA ALA A 285 6.48 -7.73 16.74
C ALA A 285 5.09 -8.38 16.59
N HIS A 286 4.08 -7.62 16.17
CA HIS A 286 2.69 -8.05 15.95
C HIS A 286 2.37 -8.42 14.49
N THR A 287 3.35 -8.36 13.58
CA THR A 287 3.11 -8.50 12.14
C THR A 287 3.19 -9.95 11.67
N VAL A 288 2.20 -10.36 10.87
CA VAL A 288 2.25 -11.52 9.99
C VAL A 288 2.40 -11.02 8.56
N LEU A 289 3.60 -11.14 8.00
CA LEU A 289 3.90 -10.86 6.60
C LEU A 289 3.55 -12.06 5.74
N ILE A 290 2.80 -11.83 4.67
CA ILE A 290 2.46 -12.83 3.65
C ILE A 290 2.95 -12.31 2.31
N ALA A 291 3.91 -13.01 1.70
CA ALA A 291 4.49 -12.59 0.43
C ALA A 291 4.64 -13.77 -0.55
N PRO A 292 4.65 -13.55 -1.87
CA PRO A 292 5.01 -14.60 -2.81
C PRO A 292 6.45 -15.09 -2.57
N SER A 293 6.67 -16.39 -2.68
CA SER A 293 8.01 -16.95 -2.55
C SER A 293 8.88 -16.59 -3.76
N ARG A 294 10.19 -16.51 -3.55
CA ARG A 294 11.13 -16.25 -4.64
C ARG A 294 11.06 -17.29 -5.74
N ALA A 295 10.73 -18.54 -5.40
CA ALA A 295 10.57 -19.61 -6.36
C ALA A 295 9.35 -19.36 -7.26
N TRP A 296 8.22 -18.97 -6.67
CA TRP A 296 7.02 -18.60 -7.42
C TRP A 296 7.26 -17.38 -8.32
N VAL A 297 7.93 -16.34 -7.81
CA VAL A 297 8.26 -15.13 -8.59
C VAL A 297 9.12 -15.46 -9.81
N ARG A 298 10.08 -16.38 -9.70
CA ARG A 298 10.89 -16.82 -10.86
C ARG A 298 10.06 -17.51 -11.95
N GLY A 299 8.92 -18.10 -11.59
CA GLY A 299 7.98 -18.70 -12.54
C GLY A 299 7.07 -17.71 -13.27
N LEU A 300 7.03 -16.44 -12.85
CA LEU A 300 6.22 -15.40 -13.49
C LEU A 300 6.74 -15.05 -14.89
N PRO A 301 5.89 -14.51 -15.78
CA PRO A 301 6.33 -13.97 -17.06
C PRO A 301 7.48 -12.97 -16.89
N GLY A 302 8.65 -13.29 -17.46
CA GLY A 302 9.88 -12.52 -17.31
C GLY A 302 10.59 -12.68 -15.96
N GLY A 303 10.22 -13.66 -15.13
CA GLY A 303 10.91 -14.02 -13.89
C GLY A 303 10.87 -12.96 -12.79
N LYS A 304 9.97 -11.97 -12.88
CA LYS A 304 9.90 -10.85 -11.95
C LYS A 304 8.47 -10.37 -11.71
N ILE A 305 8.28 -9.71 -10.58
CA ILE A 305 7.06 -8.96 -10.25
C ILE A 305 6.95 -7.72 -11.17
N PRO A 306 5.75 -7.38 -11.70
CA PRO A 306 5.52 -6.16 -12.48
C PRO A 306 6.04 -4.90 -11.79
N ASP A 307 6.65 -4.00 -12.55
CA ASP A 307 7.14 -2.73 -12.02
C ASP A 307 7.12 -1.62 -13.08
N ARG A 308 7.58 -0.41 -12.70
CA ARG A 308 7.61 0.76 -13.61
C ARG A 308 8.47 0.52 -14.86
N ARG A 309 9.49 -0.34 -14.82
CA ARG A 309 10.35 -0.59 -15.97
C ARG A 309 9.57 -1.20 -17.14
N ASP A 310 8.48 -1.91 -16.84
CA ASP A 310 7.62 -2.50 -17.87
C ASP A 310 7.01 -1.45 -18.83
N PHE A 311 6.92 -0.17 -18.41
CA PHE A 311 6.50 0.93 -19.30
C PHE A 311 7.56 1.31 -20.33
N TYR A 312 8.83 1.01 -20.06
CA TYR A 312 9.94 1.30 -20.96
C TYR A 312 10.36 0.08 -21.77
N ASP A 313 10.26 -1.10 -21.17
CA ASP A 313 10.76 -2.36 -21.71
C ASP A 313 9.73 -3.07 -22.64
N LEU A 314 8.43 -2.74 -22.52
CA LEU A 314 7.33 -3.43 -23.20
C LEU A 314 6.41 -2.45 -23.93
N SER A 315 5.85 -2.90 -25.07
CA SER A 315 4.74 -2.18 -25.67
C SER A 315 3.50 -2.21 -24.76
N PRO A 316 2.53 -1.29 -24.92
CA PRO A 316 1.31 -1.29 -24.12
C PRO A 316 0.56 -2.62 -24.12
N VAL A 317 0.49 -3.28 -25.28
CA VAL A 317 -0.17 -4.61 -25.42
C VAL A 317 0.60 -5.69 -24.66
N GLN A 318 1.92 -5.75 -24.82
CA GLN A 318 2.75 -6.73 -24.11
C GLN A 318 2.71 -6.51 -22.60
N ARG A 319 2.73 -5.26 -22.15
CA ARG A 319 2.63 -4.90 -20.74
C ARG A 319 1.31 -5.36 -20.15
N ALA A 320 0.19 -5.06 -20.81
CA ALA A 320 -1.13 -5.46 -20.35
C ALA A 320 -1.26 -6.98 -20.28
N ALA A 321 -0.85 -7.71 -21.32
CA ALA A 321 -0.87 -9.17 -21.35
C ALA A 321 -0.02 -9.77 -20.22
N ARG A 322 1.20 -9.24 -19.99
CA ARG A 322 2.07 -9.69 -18.92
C ARG A 322 1.48 -9.43 -17.54
N TRP A 323 0.94 -8.24 -17.31
CA TRP A 323 0.34 -7.87 -16.02
C TRP A 323 -0.91 -8.69 -15.72
N GLN A 324 -1.73 -8.96 -16.75
CA GLN A 324 -2.89 -9.85 -16.61
C GLN A 324 -2.46 -11.26 -16.24
N ALA A 325 -1.47 -11.83 -16.93
CA ALA A 325 -0.96 -13.16 -16.62
C ALA A 325 -0.41 -13.29 -15.19
N VAL A 326 0.21 -12.22 -14.67
CA VAL A 326 0.67 -12.18 -13.28
C VAL A 326 -0.50 -12.12 -12.29
N LEU A 327 -1.53 -11.33 -12.61
CA LEU A 327 -2.75 -11.26 -11.81
C LEU A 327 -3.45 -12.64 -11.76
N ASP A 328 -3.57 -13.29 -12.91
CA ASP A 328 -4.19 -14.64 -13.01
C ASP A 328 -3.41 -15.66 -12.20
N ALA A 329 -2.07 -15.67 -12.33
CA ALA A 329 -1.21 -16.57 -11.57
C ALA A 329 -1.30 -16.35 -10.05
N SER A 330 -1.64 -15.14 -9.62
CA SER A 330 -1.79 -14.81 -8.19
C SER A 330 -2.93 -15.57 -7.49
N ALA A 331 -3.89 -16.13 -8.26
CA ALA A 331 -4.97 -16.94 -7.71
C ALA A 331 -4.46 -18.11 -6.85
N ALA A 332 -3.40 -18.77 -7.31
CA ALA A 332 -2.78 -19.87 -6.57
C ALA A 332 -2.22 -19.46 -5.21
N LEU A 333 -1.77 -18.21 -5.06
CA LEU A 333 -1.32 -17.67 -3.76
C LEU A 333 -2.49 -17.54 -2.77
N GLY A 334 -3.67 -17.11 -3.27
CA GLY A 334 -4.88 -17.04 -2.46
C GLY A 334 -5.37 -18.42 -2.02
N GLU A 335 -5.30 -19.42 -2.90
CA GLU A 335 -5.68 -20.81 -2.61
C GLU A 335 -4.76 -21.43 -1.55
N GLU A 336 -3.44 -21.25 -1.68
CA GLU A 336 -2.51 -21.73 -0.65
C GLU A 336 -2.73 -21.02 0.69
N LEU A 337 -2.98 -19.71 0.68
CA LEU A 337 -3.28 -18.98 1.92
C LEU A 337 -4.55 -19.49 2.58
N ARG A 338 -5.62 -19.72 1.80
CA ARG A 338 -6.86 -20.32 2.29
C ARG A 338 -6.63 -21.66 2.98
N ASP A 339 -5.87 -22.54 2.34
CA ASP A 339 -5.53 -23.84 2.88
C ASP A 339 -4.73 -23.74 4.18
N LEU A 340 -3.72 -22.87 4.24
CA LEU A 340 -2.93 -22.64 5.45
C LEU A 340 -3.74 -22.09 6.62
N VAL A 341 -4.68 -21.20 6.36
CA VAL A 341 -5.56 -20.63 7.40
C VAL A 341 -6.58 -21.66 7.86
N SER A 342 -7.31 -22.29 6.93
CA SER A 342 -8.38 -23.25 7.26
C SER A 342 -7.88 -24.50 7.98
N THR A 343 -6.65 -24.92 7.69
CA THR A 343 -6.01 -26.09 8.34
C THR A 343 -5.18 -25.75 9.58
N GLY A 344 -5.12 -24.46 9.98
CA GLY A 344 -4.32 -24.00 11.13
C GLY A 344 -2.80 -24.12 10.96
N ARG A 345 -2.30 -24.32 9.74
CA ARG A 345 -0.88 -24.56 9.44
C ARG A 345 -0.02 -23.30 9.33
N MET A 346 -0.59 -22.11 9.50
CA MET A 346 0.17 -20.85 9.40
C MET A 346 1.42 -20.83 10.29
N ALA A 347 1.30 -21.28 11.55
CA ALA A 347 2.42 -21.32 12.50
C ALA A 347 3.54 -22.28 12.08
N ALA A 348 3.20 -23.38 11.40
CA ALA A 348 4.17 -24.42 10.99
C ALA A 348 5.06 -23.93 9.82
N VAL A 349 4.55 -23.03 8.98
CA VAL A 349 5.28 -22.50 7.81
C VAL A 349 5.89 -21.11 8.05
N ALA A 350 5.41 -20.39 9.08
CA ALA A 350 5.89 -19.06 9.42
C ALA A 350 7.32 -19.09 9.97
N ARG A 351 8.13 -18.12 9.51
CA ARG A 351 9.51 -17.91 9.95
C ARG A 351 9.60 -16.58 10.72
N PRO A 352 10.56 -16.40 11.63
CA PRO A 352 10.87 -15.08 12.20
C PRO A 352 11.31 -14.09 11.13
N PHE A 353 11.18 -12.78 11.43
CA PHE A 353 11.72 -11.71 10.60
C PHE A 353 13.25 -11.74 10.57
#